data_d96056d12e57a37b3cab57b8ef7ab2e2
#
_entry.id   d96056d12e57a37b3cab57b8ef7ab2e2
#
_cell.length_a   1.000
_cell.length_b   1.000
_cell.length_c   1.000
_cell.angle_alpha   90.00
_cell.angle_beta   90.00
_cell.angle_gamma   90.00
#
_symmetry.space_group_name_H-M   'P 1'
#
loop_
_entity.id
_entity.type
_entity.pdbx_description
1 polymer ?
#
loop_
_entity_poly.entity_id
_entity_poly.type
_entity_poly.pdbx_seq_one_letter_code
_entity_poly.pdbx_strand_id
1 'polypeptide(L)'
;MTGDALWYEAAMVVGITNALNVVADGLGALMIPVKPGAGPAEVGVVYDDIRAFYGGSGEIPTPFGVAAQDPGYLGDLWAAVKRAFTDNQLSRRLKTSLAFAVSLTTRSAFGTAFHLTEMRRLGVGQGGIMEIVGVTQMFSSYTKIADTLQLEPDMGDIAPVDQTPAPGGSPRA
;
A
#
# COMPACT_ATOMS: atom_id res chain seq x y z
N MET A 1 -11.10 21.56 -4.31
CA MET A 1 -11.28 20.10 -4.02
C MET A 1 -11.27 19.96 -2.51
N THR A 2 -12.25 19.25 -1.96
CA THR A 2 -12.39 19.08 -0.51
C THR A 2 -11.31 18.15 0.04
N GLY A 3 -10.83 18.40 1.27
CA GLY A 3 -9.86 17.52 1.95
C GLY A 3 -10.31 16.06 2.03
N ASP A 4 -11.60 15.82 1.91
CA ASP A 4 -12.21 14.49 1.94
C ASP A 4 -11.72 13.54 0.85
N ALA A 5 -11.40 14.06 -0.36
CA ALA A 5 -10.92 13.23 -1.47
C ALA A 5 -9.54 12.62 -1.17
N LEU A 6 -8.68 13.35 -0.49
CA LEU A 6 -7.35 12.89 -0.08
C LEU A 6 -7.44 11.78 0.99
N TRP A 7 -8.28 12.00 1.99
CA TRP A 7 -8.53 11.01 3.05
C TRP A 7 -9.18 9.74 2.51
N TYR A 8 -10.14 9.89 1.58
CA TYR A 8 -10.74 8.74 0.92
C TYR A 8 -9.70 7.91 0.16
N GLU A 9 -8.81 8.57 -0.58
CA GLU A 9 -7.76 7.87 -1.34
C GLU A 9 -6.76 7.15 -0.42
N ALA A 10 -6.35 7.78 0.69
CA ALA A 10 -5.54 7.13 1.71
C ALA A 10 -6.24 5.89 2.31
N ALA A 11 -7.52 6.02 2.65
CA ALA A 11 -8.31 4.91 3.20
C ALA A 11 -8.44 3.75 2.22
N MET A 12 -8.62 4.02 0.92
CA MET A 12 -8.64 2.99 -0.12
C MET A 12 -7.33 2.22 -0.21
N VAL A 13 -6.19 2.92 -0.12
CA VAL A 13 -4.87 2.26 -0.10
C VAL A 13 -4.72 1.36 1.13
N VAL A 14 -5.13 1.83 2.31
CA VAL A 14 -5.08 1.04 3.56
C VAL A 14 -5.94 -0.22 3.42
N GLY A 15 -7.19 -0.08 3.00
CA GLY A 15 -8.13 -1.19 2.86
C GLY A 15 -7.68 -2.24 1.86
N ILE A 16 -7.30 -1.83 0.65
CA ILE A 16 -6.86 -2.78 -0.39
C ILE A 16 -5.53 -3.46 -0.04
N THR A 17 -4.61 -2.75 0.62
CA THR A 17 -3.36 -3.35 1.09
C THR A 17 -3.62 -4.44 2.12
N ASN A 18 -4.52 -4.17 3.07
CA ASN A 18 -4.89 -5.18 4.07
C ASN A 18 -5.52 -6.41 3.43
N ALA A 19 -6.42 -6.22 2.46
CA ALA A 19 -7.02 -7.32 1.71
C ALA A 19 -5.96 -8.18 0.98
N LEU A 20 -4.99 -7.56 0.31
CA LEU A 20 -3.89 -8.28 -0.36
C LEU A 20 -3.02 -9.05 0.64
N ASN A 21 -2.71 -8.46 1.79
CA ASN A 21 -1.94 -9.10 2.84
C ASN A 21 -2.66 -10.35 3.37
N VAL A 22 -3.98 -10.27 3.62
CA VAL A 22 -4.81 -11.39 4.07
C VAL A 22 -4.79 -12.52 3.03
N VAL A 23 -4.95 -12.22 1.75
CA VAL A 23 -4.91 -13.23 0.69
C VAL A 23 -3.52 -13.87 0.60
N ALA A 24 -2.45 -13.06 0.62
CA ALA A 24 -1.09 -13.57 0.48
C ALA A 24 -0.66 -14.44 1.68
N ASP A 25 -0.83 -13.92 2.90
CA ASP A 25 -0.35 -14.60 4.11
C ASP A 25 -1.32 -15.71 4.58
N GLY A 26 -2.63 -15.52 4.35
CA GLY A 26 -3.65 -16.51 4.74
C GLY A 26 -3.81 -17.65 3.76
N LEU A 27 -3.89 -17.36 2.47
CA LEU A 27 -4.14 -18.36 1.44
C LEU A 27 -2.89 -18.80 0.68
N GLY A 28 -1.87 -17.94 0.60
CA GLY A 28 -0.66 -18.20 -0.16
C GLY A 28 0.12 -19.44 0.31
N ALA A 29 -0.03 -19.85 1.57
CA ALA A 29 0.53 -21.08 2.10
C ALA A 29 -0.34 -22.32 1.84
N LEU A 30 -1.64 -22.13 1.55
CA LEU A 30 -2.62 -23.21 1.39
C LEU A 30 -2.96 -23.49 -0.08
N MET A 31 -2.80 -22.50 -0.95
CA MET A 31 -3.19 -22.57 -2.35
C MET A 31 -1.99 -22.42 -3.27
N ILE A 32 -1.96 -23.19 -4.33
CA ILE A 32 -0.93 -23.04 -5.36
C ILE A 32 -1.32 -21.91 -6.29
N PRO A 33 -0.51 -20.81 -6.39
CA PRO A 33 -0.80 -19.73 -7.30
C PRO A 33 -0.82 -20.20 -8.76
N VAL A 34 -1.77 -19.71 -9.55
CA VAL A 34 -1.83 -19.97 -10.99
C VAL A 34 -0.63 -19.29 -11.65
N LYS A 35 0.20 -20.09 -12.32
CA LYS A 35 1.39 -19.56 -13.02
C LYS A 35 1.01 -18.89 -14.35
N PRO A 36 1.80 -17.94 -14.83
CA PRO A 36 1.64 -17.40 -16.18
C PRO A 36 1.61 -18.52 -17.23
N GLY A 37 0.62 -18.45 -18.12
CA GLY A 37 0.40 -19.46 -19.14
C GLY A 37 -0.34 -20.74 -18.70
N ALA A 38 -0.63 -20.90 -17.41
CA ALA A 38 -1.33 -22.07 -16.88
C ALA A 38 -2.85 -21.86 -16.73
N GLY A 39 -3.34 -20.65 -16.87
CA GLY A 39 -4.76 -20.30 -16.75
C GLY A 39 -5.42 -19.94 -18.09
N PRO A 40 -6.74 -19.62 -18.06
CA PRO A 40 -7.45 -19.08 -19.21
C PRO A 40 -6.77 -17.82 -19.79
N ALA A 41 -7.05 -17.50 -21.07
CA ALA A 41 -6.43 -16.34 -21.76
C ALA A 41 -6.69 -15.00 -21.03
N GLU A 42 -7.84 -14.83 -20.43
CA GLU A 42 -8.22 -13.65 -19.63
C GLU A 42 -7.31 -13.43 -18.41
N VAL A 43 -6.84 -14.49 -17.75
CA VAL A 43 -5.83 -14.40 -16.68
C VAL A 43 -4.51 -13.84 -17.22
N GLY A 44 -4.13 -14.29 -18.43
CA GLY A 44 -2.92 -13.80 -19.10
C GLY A 44 -2.96 -12.30 -19.34
N VAL A 45 -4.07 -11.77 -19.83
CA VAL A 45 -4.28 -10.33 -20.07
C VAL A 45 -4.11 -9.52 -18.76
N VAL A 46 -4.72 -9.99 -17.66
CA VAL A 46 -4.59 -9.32 -16.36
C VAL A 46 -3.14 -9.38 -15.85
N TYR A 47 -2.47 -10.51 -16.00
CA TYR A 47 -1.07 -10.67 -15.59
C TYR A 47 -0.11 -9.76 -16.37
N ASP A 48 -0.35 -9.57 -17.64
CA ASP A 48 0.46 -8.67 -18.45
C ASP A 48 0.27 -7.21 -18.01
N ASP A 49 -0.96 -6.81 -17.67
CA ASP A 49 -1.24 -5.48 -17.12
C ASP A 49 -0.63 -5.31 -15.71
N ILE A 50 -0.67 -6.33 -14.85
CA ILE A 50 0.03 -6.32 -13.55
C ILE A 50 1.53 -6.12 -13.73
N ARG A 51 2.15 -6.87 -14.64
CA ARG A 51 3.58 -6.72 -14.94
C ARG A 51 3.92 -5.34 -15.45
N ALA A 52 3.17 -4.82 -16.41
CA ALA A 52 3.36 -3.47 -16.93
C ALA A 52 3.29 -2.42 -15.82
N PHE A 53 2.35 -2.57 -14.91
CA PHE A 53 2.19 -1.66 -13.78
C PHE A 53 3.36 -1.70 -12.80
N TYR A 54 3.92 -2.89 -12.50
CA TYR A 54 5.02 -3.06 -11.55
C TYR A 54 6.43 -3.13 -12.17
N GLY A 55 6.58 -2.78 -13.45
CA GLY A 55 7.89 -2.62 -14.08
C GLY A 55 8.32 -3.72 -15.05
N GLY A 56 7.42 -4.55 -15.48
CA GLY A 56 7.52 -5.28 -16.76
C GLY A 56 8.15 -6.68 -16.77
N SER A 57 8.97 -7.08 -15.80
CA SER A 57 9.73 -8.35 -15.91
C SER A 57 9.62 -9.28 -14.68
N GLY A 58 8.81 -8.90 -13.71
CA GLY A 58 8.70 -9.63 -12.46
C GLY A 58 7.75 -10.83 -12.50
N GLU A 59 7.87 -11.68 -11.49
CA GLU A 59 6.86 -12.68 -11.17
C GLU A 59 5.53 -12.00 -10.80
N ILE A 60 4.43 -12.73 -10.97
CA ILE A 60 3.11 -12.26 -10.52
C ILE A 60 3.09 -12.31 -8.99
N PRO A 61 2.77 -11.18 -8.30
CA PRO A 61 2.69 -11.18 -6.85
C PRO A 61 1.68 -12.22 -6.34
N THR A 62 2.03 -12.92 -5.27
CA THR A 62 1.29 -14.05 -4.70
C THR A 62 -0.23 -13.84 -4.61
N PRO A 63 -0.76 -12.71 -4.10
CA PRO A 63 -2.21 -12.55 -3.97
C PRO A 63 -2.94 -12.59 -5.31
N PHE A 64 -2.35 -12.09 -6.39
CA PHE A 64 -2.94 -12.17 -7.73
C PHE A 64 -2.85 -13.59 -8.30
N GLY A 65 -1.74 -14.30 -8.04
CA GLY A 65 -1.62 -15.70 -8.43
C GLY A 65 -2.66 -16.59 -7.76
N VAL A 66 -2.95 -16.33 -6.48
CA VAL A 66 -4.00 -17.03 -5.74
C VAL A 66 -5.39 -16.64 -6.23
N ALA A 67 -5.65 -15.33 -6.41
CA ALA A 67 -6.93 -14.84 -6.92
C ALA A 67 -7.26 -15.37 -8.33
N ALA A 68 -6.26 -15.73 -9.11
CA ALA A 68 -6.42 -16.28 -10.46
C ALA A 68 -7.06 -17.68 -10.52
N GLN A 69 -7.32 -18.31 -9.37
CA GLN A 69 -8.20 -19.48 -9.29
C GLN A 69 -9.64 -19.13 -9.73
N ASP A 70 -10.04 -17.87 -9.60
CA ASP A 70 -11.26 -17.30 -10.14
C ASP A 70 -10.89 -16.08 -11.02
N PRO A 71 -10.92 -16.21 -12.36
CA PRO A 71 -10.54 -15.16 -13.27
C PRO A 71 -11.36 -13.88 -13.12
N GLY A 72 -12.66 -13.99 -12.80
CA GLY A 72 -13.52 -12.83 -12.56
C GLY A 72 -13.07 -12.05 -11.32
N TYR A 73 -12.84 -12.78 -10.22
CA TYR A 73 -12.33 -12.17 -8.98
C TYR A 73 -10.94 -11.54 -9.16
N LEU A 74 -10.04 -12.18 -9.92
CA LEU A 74 -8.74 -11.59 -10.26
C LEU A 74 -8.91 -10.24 -10.99
N GLY A 75 -9.83 -10.19 -11.96
CA GLY A 75 -10.10 -8.96 -12.71
C GLY A 75 -10.58 -7.82 -11.82
N ASP A 76 -11.57 -8.10 -10.95
CA ASP A 76 -12.12 -7.12 -10.01
C ASP A 76 -11.09 -6.65 -8.99
N LEU A 77 -10.35 -7.59 -8.40
CA LEU A 77 -9.28 -7.30 -7.45
C LEU A 77 -8.20 -6.42 -8.09
N TRP A 78 -7.75 -6.78 -9.30
CA TRP A 78 -6.75 -6.01 -10.01
C TRP A 78 -7.23 -4.61 -10.37
N ALA A 79 -8.44 -4.46 -10.85
CA ALA A 79 -9.03 -3.16 -11.14
C ALA A 79 -9.06 -2.25 -9.91
N ALA A 80 -9.44 -2.79 -8.75
CA ALA A 80 -9.45 -2.07 -7.48
C ALA A 80 -8.03 -1.67 -7.04
N VAL A 81 -7.06 -2.59 -7.10
CA VAL A 81 -5.65 -2.33 -6.76
C VAL A 81 -5.05 -1.27 -7.67
N LYS A 82 -5.21 -1.43 -8.99
CA LYS A 82 -4.68 -0.49 -9.98
C LYS A 82 -5.23 0.92 -9.73
N ARG A 83 -6.54 1.03 -9.48
CA ARG A 83 -7.18 2.31 -9.16
C ARG A 83 -6.62 2.92 -7.87
N ALA A 84 -6.46 2.12 -6.80
CA ALA A 84 -5.95 2.59 -5.52
C ALA A 84 -4.51 3.12 -5.62
N PHE A 85 -3.64 2.46 -6.41
CA PHE A 85 -2.22 2.81 -6.51
C PHE A 85 -1.84 3.73 -7.68
N THR A 86 -2.73 4.04 -8.60
CA THR A 86 -2.49 5.05 -9.64
C THR A 86 -2.35 6.44 -9.04
N ASP A 87 -1.42 7.26 -9.57
CA ASP A 87 -1.26 8.66 -9.16
C ASP A 87 -2.58 9.42 -9.32
N ASN A 88 -2.97 10.13 -8.27
CA ASN A 88 -4.14 11.00 -8.28
C ASN A 88 -3.92 12.15 -7.28
N GLN A 89 -4.67 12.23 -6.14
CA GLN A 89 -4.42 13.20 -5.07
C GLN A 89 -3.09 12.89 -4.36
N LEU A 90 -2.86 11.62 -4.13
CA LEU A 90 -1.63 11.10 -3.57
C LEU A 90 -0.78 10.48 -4.67
N SER A 91 0.52 10.73 -4.63
CA SER A 91 1.46 10.06 -5.53
C SER A 91 1.54 8.57 -5.24
N ARG A 92 1.79 7.75 -6.27
CA ARG A 92 2.04 6.32 -6.11
C ARG A 92 3.13 6.02 -5.08
N ARG A 93 4.18 6.84 -5.04
CA ARG A 93 5.25 6.71 -4.05
C ARG A 93 4.72 6.83 -2.63
N LEU A 94 3.89 7.84 -2.34
CA LEU A 94 3.28 8.01 -1.02
C LEU A 94 2.31 6.85 -0.71
N LYS A 95 1.47 6.45 -1.66
CA LYS A 95 0.56 5.31 -1.52
C LYS A 95 1.30 4.00 -1.19
N THR A 96 2.42 3.75 -1.86
CA THR A 96 3.26 2.56 -1.57
C THR A 96 3.90 2.66 -0.19
N SER A 97 4.28 3.87 0.26
CA SER A 97 4.77 4.09 1.62
C SER A 97 3.70 3.83 2.68
N LEU A 98 2.46 4.26 2.45
CA LEU A 98 1.32 3.92 3.31
C LEU A 98 1.07 2.41 3.35
N ALA A 99 1.10 1.75 2.20
CA ALA A 99 0.93 0.30 2.10
C ALA A 99 2.04 -0.47 2.85
N PHE A 100 3.28 0.02 2.80
CA PHE A 100 4.38 -0.52 3.58
C PHE A 100 4.11 -0.39 5.09
N ALA A 101 3.68 0.78 5.56
CA ALA A 101 3.30 1.00 6.95
C ALA A 101 2.17 0.07 7.41
N VAL A 102 1.13 -0.11 6.58
CA VAL A 102 0.04 -1.07 6.83
C VAL A 102 0.60 -2.49 6.97
N SER A 103 1.49 -2.89 6.06
CA SER A 103 2.07 -4.24 6.09
C SER A 103 2.93 -4.50 7.32
N LEU A 104 3.66 -3.49 7.80
CA LEU A 104 4.39 -3.56 9.07
C LEU A 104 3.45 -3.73 10.26
N THR A 105 2.37 -2.96 10.33
CA THR A 105 1.41 -3.01 11.45
C THR A 105 0.60 -4.30 11.48
N THR A 106 0.25 -4.83 10.32
CA THR A 106 -0.47 -6.10 10.18
C THR A 106 0.44 -7.33 10.21
N ARG A 107 1.77 -7.11 10.28
CA ARG A 107 2.80 -8.16 10.30
C ARG A 107 2.75 -9.07 9.07
N SER A 108 2.36 -8.53 7.93
CA SER A 108 2.39 -9.25 6.66
C SER A 108 3.84 -9.40 6.17
N ALA A 109 4.32 -10.63 6.10
CA ALA A 109 5.64 -10.91 5.54
C ALA A 109 5.69 -10.60 4.04
N PHE A 110 4.65 -11.02 3.31
CA PHE A 110 4.51 -10.70 1.89
C PHE A 110 4.45 -9.20 1.65
N GLY A 111 3.50 -8.50 2.28
CA GLY A 111 3.29 -7.08 2.04
C GLY A 111 4.51 -6.23 2.40
N THR A 112 5.20 -6.56 3.50
CA THR A 112 6.43 -5.86 3.89
C THR A 112 7.52 -6.00 2.82
N ALA A 113 7.79 -7.21 2.34
CA ALA A 113 8.81 -7.43 1.31
C ALA A 113 8.42 -6.79 -0.03
N PHE A 114 7.16 -6.96 -0.44
CA PHE A 114 6.63 -6.45 -1.70
C PHE A 114 6.67 -4.91 -1.76
N HIS A 115 6.10 -4.24 -0.76
CA HIS A 115 6.05 -2.78 -0.77
C HIS A 115 7.41 -2.14 -0.52
N LEU A 116 8.32 -2.78 0.23
CA LEU A 116 9.71 -2.33 0.36
C LEU A 116 10.42 -2.33 -1.01
N THR A 117 10.26 -3.39 -1.78
CA THR A 117 10.83 -3.51 -3.12
C THR A 117 10.26 -2.43 -4.04
N GLU A 118 8.94 -2.23 -4.00
CA GLU A 118 8.27 -1.23 -4.82
C GLU A 118 8.66 0.21 -4.42
N MET A 119 8.80 0.51 -3.14
CA MET A 119 9.31 1.80 -2.67
C MET A 119 10.69 2.11 -3.24
N ARG A 120 11.60 1.12 -3.20
CA ARG A 120 12.94 1.28 -3.78
C ARG A 120 12.87 1.55 -5.29
N ARG A 121 12.02 0.81 -6.01
CA ARG A 121 11.79 1.02 -7.43
C ARG A 121 11.25 2.43 -7.73
N LEU A 122 10.42 2.97 -6.86
CA LEU A 122 9.86 4.32 -6.94
C LEU A 122 10.81 5.41 -6.40
N GLY A 123 12.06 5.07 -6.09
CA GLY A 123 13.09 6.03 -5.69
C GLY A 123 13.04 6.47 -4.23
N VAL A 124 12.40 5.69 -3.34
CA VAL A 124 12.47 5.95 -1.90
C VAL A 124 13.81 5.42 -1.39
N GLY A 125 14.67 6.32 -0.94
CA GLY A 125 15.99 5.98 -0.40
C GLY A 125 15.92 5.39 1.00
N GLN A 126 17.05 4.84 1.46
CA GLN A 126 17.15 4.19 2.78
C GLN A 126 16.71 5.11 3.93
N GLY A 127 17.05 6.41 3.88
CA GLY A 127 16.62 7.38 4.89
C GLY A 127 15.09 7.47 4.99
N GLY A 128 14.40 7.64 3.85
CA GLY A 128 12.95 7.70 3.81
C GLY A 128 12.28 6.41 4.28
N ILE A 129 12.86 5.24 3.96
CA ILE A 129 12.37 3.96 4.49
C ILE A 129 12.45 3.93 6.02
N MET A 130 13.57 4.36 6.59
CA MET A 130 13.76 4.39 8.04
C MET A 130 12.83 5.39 8.73
N GLU A 131 12.53 6.54 8.11
CA GLU A 131 11.55 7.49 8.63
C GLU A 131 10.15 6.86 8.69
N ILE A 132 9.72 6.17 7.62
CA ILE A 132 8.42 5.48 7.59
C ILE A 132 8.36 4.42 8.70
N VAL A 133 9.42 3.63 8.88
CA VAL A 133 9.50 2.62 9.96
C VAL A 133 9.39 3.30 11.32
N GLY A 134 10.13 4.39 11.54
CA GLY A 134 10.11 5.15 12.80
C GLY A 134 8.72 5.68 13.15
N VAL A 135 8.06 6.36 12.20
CA VAL A 135 6.69 6.85 12.38
C VAL A 135 5.71 5.70 12.66
N THR A 136 5.79 4.63 11.87
CA THR A 136 4.90 3.46 12.03
C THR A 136 5.05 2.83 13.40
N GLN A 137 6.31 2.63 13.87
CA GLN A 137 6.61 2.07 15.18
C GLN A 137 6.05 2.92 16.30
N MET A 138 6.26 4.23 16.24
CA MET A 138 5.77 5.18 17.26
C MET A 138 4.25 5.13 17.36
N PHE A 139 3.55 5.29 16.25
CA PHE A 139 2.08 5.27 16.27
C PHE A 139 1.50 3.92 16.68
N SER A 140 2.09 2.81 16.25
CA SER A 140 1.65 1.47 16.67
C SER A 140 1.80 1.25 18.19
N SER A 141 2.75 1.93 18.83
CA SER A 141 2.95 1.86 20.28
C SER A 141 2.00 2.80 21.03
N TYR A 142 1.91 4.05 20.58
CA TYR A 142 1.07 5.06 21.25
C TYR A 142 -0.42 4.73 21.22
N THR A 143 -0.94 4.28 20.08
CA THR A 143 -2.34 3.88 19.98
C THR A 143 -2.68 2.75 20.95
N LYS A 144 -1.80 1.75 21.09
CA LYS A 144 -2.00 0.65 22.05
C LYS A 144 -1.95 1.12 23.50
N ILE A 145 -1.08 2.07 23.83
CA ILE A 145 -1.04 2.65 25.17
C ILE A 145 -2.32 3.43 25.44
N ALA A 146 -2.74 4.29 24.50
CA ALA A 146 -3.97 5.06 24.65
C ALA A 146 -5.21 4.16 24.80
N ASP A 147 -5.34 3.15 23.96
CA ASP A 147 -6.45 2.18 24.02
C ASP A 147 -6.45 1.39 25.33
N THR A 148 -5.26 0.92 25.77
CA THR A 148 -5.14 0.14 27.02
C THR A 148 -5.48 0.95 28.26
N LEU A 149 -5.09 2.22 28.26
CA LEU A 149 -5.36 3.15 29.38
C LEU A 149 -6.70 3.86 29.23
N GLN A 150 -7.45 3.61 28.15
CA GLN A 150 -8.74 4.27 27.84
C GLN A 150 -8.64 5.80 27.93
N LEU A 151 -7.57 6.36 27.34
CA LEU A 151 -7.34 7.79 27.34
C LEU A 151 -8.37 8.49 26.45
N GLU A 152 -9.00 9.52 26.99
CA GLU A 152 -9.88 10.39 26.20
C GLU A 152 -9.05 11.28 25.29
N PRO A 153 -9.57 11.63 24.08
CA PRO A 153 -8.94 12.61 23.23
C PRO A 153 -8.85 13.97 23.92
N ASP A 154 -7.66 14.50 24.10
CA ASP A 154 -7.41 15.78 24.76
C ASP A 154 -7.14 16.92 23.79
N MET A 155 -7.04 16.62 22.51
CA MET A 155 -6.85 17.62 21.47
C MET A 155 -8.22 18.01 20.90
N GLY A 156 -8.61 19.26 21.17
CA GLY A 156 -9.76 19.90 20.53
C GLY A 156 -9.57 20.07 19.01
N ASP A 157 -10.36 20.90 18.37
CA ASP A 157 -10.23 21.19 16.93
C ASP A 157 -8.84 21.73 16.62
N ILE A 158 -8.06 20.94 15.85
CA ILE A 158 -6.75 21.37 15.36
C ILE A 158 -6.97 22.25 14.15
N ALA A 159 -6.56 23.51 14.24
CA ALA A 159 -6.57 24.39 13.08
C ALA A 159 -5.66 23.84 11.97
N PRO A 160 -6.08 23.93 10.69
CA PRO A 160 -5.21 23.53 9.58
C PRO A 160 -3.87 24.28 9.65
N VAL A 161 -2.76 23.57 9.49
CA VAL A 161 -1.46 24.20 9.36
C VAL A 161 -1.45 25.00 8.06
N ASP A 162 -1.16 26.31 8.15
CA ASP A 162 -0.99 27.16 6.98
C ASP A 162 0.21 26.62 6.17
N GLN A 163 -0.07 26.11 4.98
CA GLN A 163 0.93 25.55 4.06
C GLN A 163 1.62 26.61 3.22
N THR A 164 1.54 27.86 3.60
CA THR A 164 2.29 28.93 2.93
C THR A 164 3.79 28.63 3.04
N PRO A 165 4.52 28.43 1.94
CA PRO A 165 5.95 28.15 2.01
C PRO A 165 6.65 29.29 2.74
N ALA A 166 7.47 28.95 3.72
CA ALA A 166 8.29 29.97 4.39
C ALA A 166 9.12 30.72 3.33
N PRO A 167 9.11 32.06 3.31
CA PRO A 167 9.90 32.80 2.36
C PRO A 167 11.38 32.52 2.59
N GLY A 168 12.05 31.83 1.63
CA GLY A 168 13.50 31.76 1.56
C GLY A 168 14.20 30.43 1.83
N GLY A 169 13.56 29.31 1.76
CA GLY A 169 14.22 27.99 1.80
C GLY A 169 14.82 27.62 0.44
N SER A 170 16.11 27.82 0.21
CA SER A 170 16.83 27.27 -0.95
C SER A 170 16.75 25.71 -0.92
N PRO A 171 16.58 25.05 -2.06
CA PRO A 171 16.60 23.59 -2.11
C PRO A 171 18.00 23.11 -1.72
N ARG A 172 18.08 22.29 -0.68
CA ARG A 172 19.30 21.55 -0.36
C ARG A 172 19.45 20.43 -1.39
N ALA A 173 20.57 20.47 -2.09
CA ALA A 173 21.04 19.49 -3.07
C ALA A 173 21.20 18.07 -2.47
#